data_9b7d801374d80200baafcf15ceef3b2f
#
_entry.id   9b7d801374d80200baafcf15ceef3b2f
#
_cell.length_a   1.000
_cell.length_b   1.000
_cell.length_c   1.000
_cell.angle_alpha   90.00
_cell.angle_beta   90.00
_cell.angle_gamma   90.00
#
_symmetry.space_group_name_H-M   'P 1'
#
loop_
_entity.id
_entity.type
_entity.pdbx_description
1 polymer ?
#
loop_
_entity_poly.entity_id
_entity_poly.type
_entity_poly.pdbx_seq_one_letter_code
_entity_poly.pdbx_strand_id
1 'polypeptide(L)'
;MLTTVIGAFPKPSFLKITDWFNASGGTDTANPTKYYEEEVNKMGDEAEAIFSKAAKQVIQDQEECGIDIITDGEVRRENYIHYHCRHLEGVDFETLTEKVARTGNYKCWLPTITNKVKAKEEFLVKEWKNNQALTSTPIKVTIPGPMTITDTIANTYYKADDEMGHDLAIAIIIEIKRLVEAGCKFIQVDEPLFARKPENALNFGIRNLEKCFEGINDSSIEKITHICCGYPDKIDAVDYPKAPLDSYKKIAKALDNSIIDSVSIEDAHRYNDLHLLSDYEHTKIIFGVVKIASSSVETEEEIENRINESLKYISKEQLILAPDCGLGHLSRELAIQKLKIMSSVARKFN
;
A
#
# COMPACT_ATOMS: atom_id res chain seq x y z
N MET A 1 1.02 19.09 -11.69
CA MET A 1 1.73 17.96 -11.07
C MET A 1 0.72 16.87 -10.81
N LEU A 2 1.02 15.60 -11.10
CA LEU A 2 0.10 14.48 -10.87
C LEU A 2 -0.11 14.21 -9.38
N THR A 3 -1.28 13.66 -9.06
CA THR A 3 -1.66 13.26 -7.71
C THR A 3 -2.12 11.81 -7.67
N THR A 4 -1.82 11.11 -6.57
CA THR A 4 -2.32 9.76 -6.33
C THR A 4 -2.62 9.56 -4.84
N VAL A 5 -3.22 8.43 -4.49
CA VAL A 5 -3.34 7.91 -3.11
C VAL A 5 -2.56 6.60 -3.01
N ILE A 6 -2.27 6.13 -1.80
CA ILE A 6 -1.45 4.93 -1.62
C ILE A 6 -2.28 3.65 -1.74
N GLY A 7 -3.34 3.50 -0.98
CA GLY A 7 -4.19 2.31 -0.99
C GLY A 7 -5.47 2.53 -0.20
N ALA A 8 -5.45 2.18 1.07
CA ALA A 8 -6.62 2.22 1.95
C ALA A 8 -7.25 3.63 2.06
N PHE A 9 -8.57 3.66 2.03
CA PHE A 9 -9.40 4.83 2.27
C PHE A 9 -10.41 4.53 3.40
N PRO A 10 -10.92 5.54 4.13
CA PRO A 10 -11.94 5.31 5.15
C PRO A 10 -13.16 4.57 4.59
N LYS A 11 -13.47 3.41 5.15
CA LYS A 11 -14.60 2.61 4.69
C LYS A 11 -15.93 3.30 4.99
N PRO A 12 -16.90 3.25 4.05
CA PRO A 12 -18.25 3.75 4.31
C PRO A 12 -18.89 3.06 5.51
N SER A 13 -19.63 3.81 6.33
CA SER A 13 -20.22 3.32 7.59
C SER A 13 -21.26 2.19 7.42
N PHE A 14 -21.82 2.03 6.22
CA PHE A 14 -22.73 0.92 5.91
C PHE A 14 -22.01 -0.41 5.65
N LEU A 15 -20.73 -0.39 5.32
CA LEU A 15 -19.92 -1.60 5.15
C LEU A 15 -19.53 -2.14 6.52
N LYS A 16 -20.08 -3.28 6.88
CA LYS A 16 -19.89 -3.90 8.20
C LYS A 16 -18.83 -4.99 8.14
N ILE A 17 -17.59 -4.58 7.94
CA ILE A 17 -16.41 -5.43 8.03
C ILE A 17 -15.49 -4.86 9.10
N THR A 18 -15.08 -5.71 10.03
CA THR A 18 -14.02 -5.40 10.98
C THR A 18 -12.70 -5.40 10.22
N ASP A 19 -12.01 -4.29 10.22
CA ASP A 19 -10.67 -4.19 9.63
C ASP A 19 -9.63 -3.80 10.69
N TRP A 20 -8.39 -3.85 10.30
CA TRP A 20 -7.27 -3.55 11.20
C TRP A 20 -7.21 -2.08 11.66
N PHE A 21 -7.88 -1.16 10.97
CA PHE A 21 -8.00 0.24 11.40
C PHE A 21 -9.02 0.43 12.51
N ASN A 22 -10.07 -0.40 12.50
CA ASN A 22 -11.21 -0.32 13.41
C ASN A 22 -11.27 -1.48 14.41
N ALA A 23 -10.22 -2.30 14.47
CA ALA A 23 -10.17 -3.43 15.38
C ALA A 23 -10.06 -2.99 16.84
N SER A 24 -10.82 -3.62 17.73
CA SER A 24 -10.65 -3.47 19.16
C SER A 24 -9.26 -3.93 19.57
N GLY A 25 -8.49 -3.05 20.19
CA GLY A 25 -7.11 -3.33 20.60
C GLY A 25 -6.04 -2.81 19.62
N GLY A 26 -6.43 -2.06 18.59
CA GLY A 26 -5.52 -1.47 17.63
C GLY A 26 -5.24 -2.34 16.40
N THR A 27 -4.33 -1.90 15.55
CA THR A 27 -3.85 -2.64 14.38
C THR A 27 -3.20 -3.96 14.80
N ASP A 28 -3.17 -4.95 13.89
CA ASP A 28 -2.54 -6.26 14.09
C ASP A 28 -3.23 -7.18 15.13
N THR A 29 -4.50 -6.97 15.44
CA THR A 29 -5.27 -7.92 16.25
C THR A 29 -5.73 -9.14 15.41
N ALA A 30 -6.08 -10.23 16.08
CA ALA A 30 -6.63 -11.43 15.43
C ALA A 30 -8.02 -11.20 14.82
N ASN A 31 -8.76 -10.22 15.34
CA ASN A 31 -10.19 -10.07 15.07
C ASN A 31 -10.52 -9.87 13.59
N PRO A 32 -9.89 -8.94 12.85
CA PRO A 32 -10.21 -8.76 11.44
C PRO A 32 -10.02 -10.06 10.65
N THR A 33 -8.90 -10.71 10.80
CA THR A 33 -8.57 -11.93 10.06
C THR A 33 -9.48 -13.11 10.43
N LYS A 34 -9.81 -13.25 11.72
CA LYS A 34 -10.62 -14.35 12.23
C LYS A 34 -12.08 -14.26 11.83
N TYR A 35 -12.64 -13.04 11.81
CA TYR A 35 -14.07 -12.85 11.60
C TYR A 35 -14.42 -12.49 10.14
N TYR A 36 -13.45 -12.24 9.30
CA TYR A 36 -13.66 -11.79 7.92
C TYR A 36 -14.66 -12.65 7.13
N GLU A 37 -14.42 -13.95 7.08
CA GLU A 37 -15.29 -14.87 6.31
C GLU A 37 -16.69 -14.94 6.90
N GLU A 38 -16.82 -14.95 8.22
CA GLU A 38 -18.11 -14.93 8.90
C GLU A 38 -18.89 -13.63 8.59
N GLU A 39 -18.22 -12.49 8.61
CA GLU A 39 -18.82 -11.19 8.31
C GLU A 39 -19.25 -11.08 6.83
N VAL A 40 -18.42 -11.56 5.91
CA VAL A 40 -18.78 -11.63 4.49
C VAL A 40 -19.96 -12.59 4.27
N ASN A 41 -19.94 -13.78 4.90
CA ASN A 41 -21.03 -14.76 4.80
C ASN A 41 -22.36 -14.22 5.37
N LYS A 42 -22.33 -13.38 6.40
CA LYS A 42 -23.55 -12.70 6.92
C LYS A 42 -24.16 -11.72 5.93
N MET A 43 -23.39 -11.18 5.00
CA MET A 43 -23.93 -10.33 3.92
C MET A 43 -24.66 -11.16 2.86
N GLY A 44 -24.40 -12.48 2.79
CA GLY A 44 -25.04 -13.40 1.85
C GLY A 44 -24.90 -12.97 0.39
N ASP A 45 -25.95 -13.15 -0.38
CA ASP A 45 -25.99 -12.81 -1.82
C ASP A 45 -25.83 -11.30 -2.10
N GLU A 46 -26.00 -10.45 -1.09
CA GLU A 46 -25.83 -8.99 -1.21
C GLU A 46 -24.38 -8.53 -1.07
N ALA A 47 -23.45 -9.40 -0.67
CA ALA A 47 -22.06 -9.03 -0.38
C ALA A 47 -21.39 -8.25 -1.54
N GLU A 48 -21.51 -8.77 -2.76
CA GLU A 48 -20.93 -8.11 -3.94
C GLU A 48 -21.58 -6.74 -4.22
N ALA A 49 -22.88 -6.58 -4.03
CA ALA A 49 -23.55 -5.30 -4.19
C ALA A 49 -23.13 -4.28 -3.13
N ILE A 50 -22.93 -4.73 -1.89
CA ILE A 50 -22.45 -3.90 -0.78
C ILE A 50 -21.02 -3.44 -1.04
N PHE A 51 -20.11 -4.34 -1.44
CA PHE A 51 -18.72 -3.99 -1.79
C PHE A 51 -18.66 -3.04 -2.99
N SER A 52 -19.43 -3.30 -4.04
CA SER A 52 -19.48 -2.43 -5.21
C SER A 52 -20.01 -1.03 -4.86
N LYS A 53 -21.01 -0.94 -3.99
CA LYS A 53 -21.50 0.35 -3.48
C LYS A 53 -20.43 1.08 -2.65
N ALA A 54 -19.68 0.36 -1.83
CA ALA A 54 -18.60 0.95 -1.03
C ALA A 54 -17.45 1.45 -1.91
N ALA A 55 -17.00 0.64 -2.86
CA ALA A 55 -15.97 1.05 -3.82
C ALA A 55 -16.41 2.27 -4.64
N LYS A 56 -17.66 2.28 -5.13
CA LYS A 56 -18.22 3.43 -5.87
C LYS A 56 -18.14 4.72 -5.05
N GLN A 57 -18.52 4.68 -3.77
CA GLN A 57 -18.45 5.87 -2.92
C GLN A 57 -17.01 6.35 -2.75
N VAL A 58 -16.07 5.44 -2.47
CA VAL A 58 -14.66 5.78 -2.28
C VAL A 58 -14.02 6.32 -3.57
N ILE A 59 -14.36 5.74 -4.71
CA ILE A 59 -13.94 6.23 -6.04
C ILE A 59 -14.42 7.66 -6.25
N GLN A 60 -15.72 7.92 -6.04
CA GLN A 60 -16.31 9.25 -6.18
C GLN A 60 -15.67 10.28 -5.24
N ASP A 61 -15.42 9.91 -3.98
CA ASP A 61 -14.77 10.79 -3.01
C ASP A 61 -13.38 11.22 -3.49
N GLN A 62 -12.59 10.32 -4.06
CA GLN A 62 -11.25 10.62 -4.58
C GLN A 62 -11.32 11.48 -5.85
N GLU A 63 -12.26 11.19 -6.76
CA GLU A 63 -12.51 12.01 -7.96
C GLU A 63 -12.95 13.43 -7.61
N GLU A 64 -13.87 13.59 -6.65
CA GLU A 64 -14.32 14.90 -6.16
C GLU A 64 -13.19 15.69 -5.46
N CYS A 65 -12.17 15.00 -4.95
CA CYS A 65 -10.95 15.64 -4.46
C CYS A 65 -9.99 16.03 -5.60
N GLY A 66 -10.24 15.55 -6.84
CA GLY A 66 -9.41 15.84 -7.99
C GLY A 66 -8.11 15.03 -8.03
N ILE A 67 -8.13 13.80 -7.56
CA ILE A 67 -7.00 12.88 -7.63
C ILE A 67 -6.91 12.27 -9.03
N ASP A 68 -5.71 12.24 -9.61
CA ASP A 68 -5.49 11.80 -11.00
C ASP A 68 -5.40 10.27 -11.13
N ILE A 69 -4.83 9.59 -10.13
CA ILE A 69 -4.70 8.12 -10.08
C ILE A 69 -5.24 7.66 -8.74
N ILE A 70 -6.40 7.03 -8.76
CA ILE A 70 -7.16 6.63 -7.57
C ILE A 70 -6.97 5.15 -7.22
N THR A 71 -7.52 4.71 -6.07
CA THR A 71 -7.64 3.30 -5.71
C THR A 71 -9.10 2.95 -5.41
N ASP A 72 -9.39 1.66 -5.23
CA ASP A 72 -10.70 1.20 -4.73
C ASP A 72 -10.84 1.39 -3.20
N GLY A 73 -9.84 2.00 -2.56
CA GLY A 73 -9.79 2.23 -1.12
C GLY A 73 -9.61 0.98 -0.29
N GLU A 74 -9.32 -0.15 -0.92
CA GLU A 74 -9.16 -1.46 -0.26
C GLU A 74 -10.41 -1.86 0.56
N VAL A 75 -11.58 -1.47 0.06
CA VAL A 75 -12.85 -1.62 0.82
C VAL A 75 -13.17 -3.08 1.16
N ARG A 76 -12.67 -4.04 0.37
CA ARG A 76 -12.88 -5.47 0.59
C ARG A 76 -11.95 -6.06 1.65
N ARG A 77 -10.85 -5.37 2.00
CA ARG A 77 -9.76 -5.94 2.77
C ARG A 77 -9.93 -5.66 4.25
N GLU A 78 -9.90 -6.71 5.06
CA GLU A 78 -9.80 -6.63 6.52
C GLU A 78 -8.40 -6.25 6.96
N ASN A 79 -7.42 -6.70 6.22
CA ASN A 79 -5.99 -6.44 6.35
C ASN A 79 -5.38 -6.64 4.96
N TYR A 80 -4.64 -5.67 4.43
CA TYR A 80 -4.16 -5.71 3.06
C TYR A 80 -3.25 -6.91 2.76
N ILE A 81 -2.49 -7.40 3.77
CA ILE A 81 -1.62 -8.57 3.64
C ILE A 81 -2.44 -9.87 3.71
N HIS A 82 -3.23 -10.02 4.77
CA HIS A 82 -3.97 -11.26 5.02
C HIS A 82 -5.04 -11.50 3.95
N TYR A 83 -5.71 -10.45 3.49
CA TYR A 83 -6.65 -10.55 2.37
C TYR A 83 -6.00 -11.18 1.14
N HIS A 84 -4.83 -10.71 0.75
CA HIS A 84 -4.09 -11.28 -0.39
C HIS A 84 -3.67 -12.73 -0.12
N CYS A 85 -3.18 -13.02 1.09
CA CYS A 85 -2.75 -14.37 1.46
C CYS A 85 -3.87 -15.41 1.46
N ARG A 86 -5.16 -15.01 1.62
CA ARG A 86 -6.32 -15.92 1.46
C ARG A 86 -6.43 -16.51 0.06
N HIS A 87 -5.92 -15.79 -0.93
CA HIS A 87 -5.90 -16.19 -2.33
C HIS A 87 -4.60 -16.89 -2.76
N LEU A 88 -3.83 -17.39 -1.78
CA LEU A 88 -2.63 -18.21 -2.01
C LEU A 88 -2.84 -19.62 -1.47
N GLU A 89 -2.34 -20.64 -2.21
CA GLU A 89 -2.16 -21.97 -1.65
C GLU A 89 -1.02 -22.00 -0.64
N GLY A 90 -1.07 -22.92 0.31
CA GLY A 90 -0.03 -23.13 1.31
C GLY A 90 -0.14 -22.27 2.54
N VAL A 91 -1.19 -21.44 2.66
CA VAL A 91 -1.46 -20.59 3.83
C VAL A 91 -2.67 -21.12 4.60
N ASP A 92 -2.49 -21.37 5.89
CA ASP A 92 -3.53 -21.81 6.83
C ASP A 92 -4.12 -20.61 7.57
N PHE A 93 -5.44 -20.46 7.50
CA PHE A 93 -6.24 -19.46 8.21
C PHE A 93 -7.09 -20.06 9.35
N GLU A 94 -7.17 -21.39 9.43
CA GLU A 94 -7.95 -22.08 10.47
C GLU A 94 -7.30 -21.93 11.85
N THR A 95 -5.95 -22.02 11.86
CA THR A 95 -5.17 -21.90 13.11
C THR A 95 -4.21 -20.74 13.01
N LEU A 96 -4.55 -19.62 13.67
CA LEU A 96 -3.66 -18.47 13.73
C LEU A 96 -2.52 -18.72 14.73
N THR A 97 -1.31 -18.35 14.32
CA THR A 97 -0.11 -18.45 15.14
C THR A 97 0.18 -17.12 15.85
N GLU A 98 0.40 -17.18 17.18
CA GLU A 98 0.88 -16.03 17.93
C GLU A 98 2.35 -15.73 17.54
N LYS A 99 2.61 -14.50 17.12
CA LYS A 99 3.96 -14.00 16.83
C LYS A 99 4.17 -12.68 17.58
N VAL A 100 5.35 -12.56 18.19
CA VAL A 100 5.73 -11.30 18.83
C VAL A 100 6.29 -10.36 17.76
N ALA A 101 5.66 -9.21 17.59
CA ALA A 101 6.01 -8.23 16.56
C ALA A 101 6.63 -6.95 17.15
N ARG A 102 7.25 -6.15 16.29
CA ARG A 102 7.80 -4.81 16.58
C ARG A 102 8.67 -4.78 17.85
N THR A 103 9.76 -5.52 17.84
CA THR A 103 10.76 -5.54 18.95
C THR A 103 10.23 -6.03 20.31
N GLY A 104 9.18 -6.83 20.33
CA GLY A 104 8.70 -7.48 21.56
C GLY A 104 7.53 -6.79 22.26
N ASN A 105 7.01 -5.69 21.72
CA ASN A 105 6.05 -4.86 22.42
C ASN A 105 4.59 -5.30 22.31
N TYR A 106 4.25 -6.15 21.32
CA TYR A 106 2.90 -6.69 21.22
C TYR A 106 2.83 -8.01 20.45
N LYS A 107 1.74 -8.73 20.67
CA LYS A 107 1.45 -10.04 20.10
C LYS A 107 0.46 -9.90 18.95
N CYS A 108 0.82 -10.44 17.77
CA CYS A 108 -0.06 -10.59 16.63
C CYS A 108 -0.51 -12.04 16.50
N TRP A 109 -1.68 -12.24 15.94
CA TRP A 109 -2.20 -13.54 15.56
C TRP A 109 -2.29 -13.61 14.05
N LEU A 110 -1.47 -14.43 13.43
CA LEU A 110 -1.20 -14.42 12.02
C LEU A 110 -1.58 -15.74 11.36
N PRO A 111 -2.07 -15.74 10.11
CA PRO A 111 -2.15 -16.94 9.30
C PRO A 111 -0.77 -17.54 9.11
N THR A 112 -0.70 -18.85 8.85
CA THR A 112 0.56 -19.57 8.85
C THR A 112 0.83 -20.22 7.49
N ILE A 113 2.00 -19.98 6.93
CA ILE A 113 2.48 -20.75 5.76
C ILE A 113 2.90 -22.14 6.24
N THR A 114 2.14 -23.14 5.83
CA THR A 114 2.32 -24.55 6.20
C THR A 114 2.76 -25.44 5.04
N ASN A 115 2.75 -24.90 3.82
CA ASN A 115 3.19 -25.61 2.61
C ASN A 115 3.78 -24.62 1.59
N LYS A 116 4.29 -25.13 0.46
CA LYS A 116 4.79 -24.29 -0.63
C LYS A 116 3.71 -23.33 -1.12
N VAL A 117 4.03 -22.04 -1.15
CA VAL A 117 3.12 -20.99 -1.62
C VAL A 117 2.96 -21.08 -3.14
N LYS A 118 1.71 -20.96 -3.62
CA LYS A 118 1.37 -20.85 -5.04
C LYS A 118 0.17 -19.91 -5.23
N ALA A 119 0.05 -19.35 -6.43
CA ALA A 119 -1.16 -18.63 -6.82
C ALA A 119 -2.35 -19.59 -6.93
N LYS A 120 -3.51 -19.15 -6.47
CA LYS A 120 -4.80 -19.79 -6.72
C LYS A 120 -5.46 -19.19 -7.97
N GLU A 121 -6.77 -19.22 -8.01
CA GLU A 121 -7.61 -18.53 -9.00
C GLU A 121 -7.41 -17.01 -8.97
N GLU A 122 -7.76 -16.34 -10.05
CA GLU A 122 -7.73 -14.88 -10.12
C GLU A 122 -8.75 -14.24 -9.17
N PHE A 123 -8.40 -13.15 -8.54
CA PHE A 123 -9.31 -12.38 -7.68
C PHE A 123 -9.22 -10.87 -7.94
N LEU A 124 -8.03 -10.29 -8.05
CA LEU A 124 -7.84 -8.85 -8.26
C LEU A 124 -8.35 -8.38 -9.61
N VAL A 125 -8.28 -9.20 -10.65
CA VAL A 125 -8.76 -8.85 -11.99
C VAL A 125 -10.26 -8.57 -12.00
N LYS A 126 -11.05 -9.43 -11.36
CA LYS A 126 -12.51 -9.25 -11.25
C LYS A 126 -12.82 -7.97 -10.47
N GLU A 127 -12.14 -7.77 -9.34
CA GLU A 127 -12.32 -6.58 -8.51
C GLU A 127 -11.97 -5.31 -9.28
N TRP A 128 -10.80 -5.29 -9.92
CA TRP A 128 -10.34 -4.15 -10.69
C TRP A 128 -11.28 -3.82 -11.86
N LYS A 129 -11.69 -4.81 -12.66
CA LYS A 129 -12.64 -4.61 -13.78
C LYS A 129 -13.96 -4.01 -13.31
N ASN A 130 -14.52 -4.54 -12.20
CA ASN A 130 -15.77 -4.03 -11.65
C ASN A 130 -15.62 -2.58 -11.19
N ASN A 131 -14.51 -2.24 -10.53
CA ASN A 131 -14.25 -0.91 -10.03
C ASN A 131 -13.90 0.07 -11.17
N GLN A 132 -13.06 -0.34 -12.13
CA GLN A 132 -12.70 0.51 -13.28
C GLN A 132 -13.90 0.81 -14.19
N ALA A 133 -14.90 -0.07 -14.23
CA ALA A 133 -16.15 0.18 -14.97
C ALA A 133 -17.02 1.30 -14.36
N LEU A 134 -16.75 1.70 -13.11
CA LEU A 134 -17.47 2.78 -12.41
C LEU A 134 -16.94 4.18 -12.74
N THR A 135 -15.77 4.27 -13.37
CA THR A 135 -15.06 5.54 -13.59
C THR A 135 -14.17 5.52 -14.83
N SER A 136 -13.91 6.71 -15.39
CA SER A 136 -12.88 6.91 -16.42
C SER A 136 -11.50 7.24 -15.81
N THR A 137 -11.44 7.59 -14.54
CA THR A 137 -10.18 7.86 -13.81
C THR A 137 -9.42 6.55 -13.62
N PRO A 138 -8.10 6.50 -13.90
CA PRO A 138 -7.33 5.26 -13.72
C PRO A 138 -7.35 4.77 -12.28
N ILE A 139 -7.68 3.49 -12.10
CA ILE A 139 -7.62 2.81 -10.80
C ILE A 139 -6.30 2.04 -10.70
N LYS A 140 -5.50 2.40 -9.70
CA LYS A 140 -4.30 1.68 -9.29
C LYS A 140 -4.66 0.49 -8.41
N VAL A 141 -4.04 -0.67 -8.66
CA VAL A 141 -4.16 -1.86 -7.82
C VAL A 141 -2.96 -1.94 -6.87
N THR A 142 -3.23 -2.21 -5.60
CA THR A 142 -2.23 -2.41 -4.55
C THR A 142 -2.11 -3.88 -4.16
N ILE A 143 -0.89 -4.37 -3.99
CA ILE A 143 -0.57 -5.77 -3.68
C ILE A 143 0.52 -5.78 -2.61
N PRO A 144 0.39 -6.53 -1.51
CA PRO A 144 1.48 -6.65 -0.54
C PRO A 144 2.70 -7.33 -1.18
N GLY A 145 3.88 -6.78 -0.93
CA GLY A 145 5.11 -7.29 -1.49
C GLY A 145 5.65 -8.56 -0.82
N PRO A 146 6.50 -9.31 -1.52
CA PRO A 146 7.04 -10.57 -1.02
C PRO A 146 7.76 -10.46 0.32
N MET A 147 8.62 -9.46 0.50
CA MET A 147 9.34 -9.26 1.76
C MET A 147 8.41 -8.85 2.88
N THR A 148 7.41 -8.04 2.59
CA THR A 148 6.39 -7.64 3.57
C THR A 148 5.57 -8.83 4.03
N ILE A 149 5.12 -9.70 3.14
CA ILE A 149 4.41 -10.94 3.51
C ILE A 149 5.32 -11.82 4.37
N THR A 150 6.56 -12.05 3.94
CA THR A 150 7.55 -12.87 4.64
C THR A 150 7.74 -12.48 6.11
N ASP A 151 7.80 -11.18 6.40
CA ASP A 151 8.02 -10.70 7.76
C ASP A 151 6.74 -10.70 8.62
N THR A 152 5.58 -10.53 8.00
CA THR A 152 4.30 -10.28 8.69
C THR A 152 3.38 -11.49 8.77
N ILE A 153 3.73 -12.62 8.17
CA ILE A 153 3.02 -13.90 8.28
C ILE A 153 3.78 -14.88 9.16
N ALA A 154 3.10 -15.87 9.73
CA ALA A 154 3.76 -16.98 10.39
C ALA A 154 4.19 -18.03 9.34
N ASN A 155 5.26 -18.77 9.64
CA ASN A 155 5.84 -19.73 8.70
C ASN A 155 6.37 -20.96 9.43
N THR A 156 5.98 -22.15 8.98
CA THR A 156 6.47 -23.44 9.47
C THR A 156 7.06 -24.31 8.33
N TYR A 157 7.00 -23.85 7.10
CA TYR A 157 7.42 -24.62 5.93
C TYR A 157 8.81 -24.22 5.41
N TYR A 158 9.02 -22.92 5.16
CA TYR A 158 10.29 -22.42 4.61
C TYR A 158 11.37 -22.28 5.67
N LYS A 159 12.61 -22.59 5.30
CA LYS A 159 13.78 -22.46 6.19
C LYS A 159 14.48 -21.10 6.06
N ALA A 160 14.28 -20.40 4.94
CA ALA A 160 14.90 -19.13 4.65
C ALA A 160 13.86 -18.12 4.12
N ASP A 161 13.94 -16.88 4.58
CA ASP A 161 13.06 -15.79 4.14
C ASP A 161 13.20 -15.49 2.65
N ASP A 162 14.39 -15.62 2.09
CA ASP A 162 14.65 -15.42 0.66
C ASP A 162 13.92 -16.46 -0.20
N GLU A 163 13.94 -17.73 0.18
CA GLU A 163 13.22 -18.82 -0.51
C GLU A 163 11.70 -18.56 -0.47
N MET A 164 11.18 -18.20 0.71
CA MET A 164 9.78 -17.87 0.88
C MET A 164 9.38 -16.64 0.05
N GLY A 165 10.17 -15.58 0.11
CA GLY A 165 9.95 -14.36 -0.67
C GLY A 165 10.01 -14.61 -2.17
N HIS A 166 10.86 -15.51 -2.64
CA HIS A 166 10.93 -15.87 -4.06
C HIS A 166 9.66 -16.60 -4.53
N ASP A 167 9.16 -17.58 -3.78
CA ASP A 167 7.93 -18.31 -4.12
C ASP A 167 6.70 -17.36 -4.05
N LEU A 168 6.67 -16.46 -3.08
CA LEU A 168 5.65 -15.38 -3.02
C LEU A 168 5.70 -14.49 -4.26
N ALA A 169 6.89 -14.07 -4.71
CA ALA A 169 7.04 -13.26 -5.92
C ALA A 169 6.54 -14.01 -7.16
N ILE A 170 6.79 -15.32 -7.26
CA ILE A 170 6.26 -16.17 -8.35
C ILE A 170 4.72 -16.25 -8.29
N ALA A 171 4.13 -16.28 -7.13
CA ALA A 171 2.67 -16.27 -7.01
C ALA A 171 2.08 -14.89 -7.37
N ILE A 172 2.70 -13.81 -6.93
CA ILE A 172 2.27 -12.43 -7.18
C ILE A 172 2.37 -12.06 -8.67
N ILE A 173 3.45 -12.44 -9.38
CA ILE A 173 3.60 -12.11 -10.79
C ILE A 173 2.49 -12.72 -11.66
N ILE A 174 1.91 -13.85 -11.26
CA ILE A 174 0.80 -14.46 -11.98
C ILE A 174 -0.41 -13.53 -11.97
N GLU A 175 -0.74 -12.97 -10.80
CA GLU A 175 -1.85 -12.05 -10.66
C GLU A 175 -1.57 -10.70 -11.34
N ILE A 176 -0.34 -10.19 -11.25
CA ILE A 176 0.08 -8.97 -11.96
C ILE A 176 -0.06 -9.14 -13.47
N LYS A 177 0.38 -10.25 -14.04
CA LYS A 177 0.22 -10.52 -15.49
C LYS A 177 -1.25 -10.55 -15.91
N ARG A 178 -2.11 -11.17 -15.12
CA ARG A 178 -3.57 -11.16 -15.34
C ARG A 178 -4.16 -9.75 -15.33
N LEU A 179 -3.71 -8.90 -14.40
CA LEU A 179 -4.12 -7.48 -14.33
C LEU A 179 -3.67 -6.70 -15.55
N VAL A 180 -2.42 -6.88 -15.99
CA VAL A 180 -1.90 -6.25 -17.21
C VAL A 180 -2.67 -6.68 -18.45
N GLU A 181 -2.93 -7.97 -18.62
CA GLU A 181 -3.75 -8.53 -19.70
C GLU A 181 -5.19 -7.98 -19.66
N ALA A 182 -5.71 -7.70 -18.46
CA ALA A 182 -7.03 -7.07 -18.29
C ALA A 182 -7.06 -5.58 -18.63
N GLY A 183 -5.89 -4.92 -18.74
CA GLY A 183 -5.73 -3.51 -19.11
C GLY A 183 -5.40 -2.58 -17.94
N CYS A 184 -5.09 -3.10 -16.74
CA CYS A 184 -4.64 -2.30 -15.61
C CYS A 184 -3.30 -1.63 -15.92
N LYS A 185 -3.21 -0.31 -15.73
CA LYS A 185 -2.03 0.50 -16.06
C LYS A 185 -1.15 0.84 -14.87
N PHE A 186 -1.69 0.82 -13.68
CA PHE A 186 -1.00 1.24 -12.45
C PHE A 186 -1.03 0.11 -11.44
N ILE A 187 0.14 -0.49 -11.16
CA ILE A 187 0.26 -1.63 -10.26
C ILE A 187 1.31 -1.30 -9.19
N GLN A 188 0.87 -1.29 -7.94
CA GLN A 188 1.71 -0.97 -6.79
C GLN A 188 1.94 -2.22 -5.94
N VAL A 189 3.21 -2.56 -5.74
CA VAL A 189 3.64 -3.59 -4.79
C VAL A 189 4.16 -2.92 -3.53
N ASP A 190 3.52 -3.22 -2.39
CA ASP A 190 3.78 -2.54 -1.11
C ASP A 190 4.89 -3.24 -0.33
N GLU A 191 6.02 -2.58 -0.20
CA GLU A 191 7.18 -3.05 0.56
C GLU A 191 7.57 -2.08 1.71
N PRO A 192 6.64 -1.81 2.67
CA PRO A 192 6.92 -0.91 3.79
C PRO A 192 8.12 -1.33 4.64
N LEU A 193 8.49 -2.60 4.60
CA LEU A 193 9.62 -3.11 5.37
C LEU A 193 10.98 -2.78 4.78
N PHE A 194 11.07 -2.32 3.55
CA PHE A 194 12.35 -1.93 2.95
C PHE A 194 13.05 -0.84 3.77
N ALA A 195 12.31 0.15 4.26
CA ALA A 195 12.88 1.19 5.11
C ALA A 195 13.27 0.67 6.51
N ARG A 196 12.51 -0.30 7.07
CA ARG A 196 12.80 -0.84 8.40
C ARG A 196 13.93 -1.88 8.41
N LYS A 197 14.12 -2.58 7.30
CA LYS A 197 15.10 -3.66 7.12
C LYS A 197 15.89 -3.47 5.81
N PRO A 198 16.62 -2.34 5.66
CA PRO A 198 17.28 -2.00 4.40
C PRO A 198 18.31 -3.05 3.96
N GLU A 199 19.00 -3.72 4.88
CA GLU A 199 19.91 -4.80 4.55
C GLU A 199 19.19 -5.99 3.89
N ASN A 200 18.03 -6.40 4.40
CA ASN A 200 17.23 -7.46 3.78
C ASN A 200 16.65 -7.01 2.43
N ALA A 201 16.26 -5.74 2.32
CA ALA A 201 15.81 -5.17 1.06
C ALA A 201 16.91 -5.29 -0.02
N LEU A 202 18.16 -4.94 0.31
CA LEU A 202 19.31 -5.05 -0.59
C LEU A 202 19.70 -6.50 -0.86
N ASN A 203 19.63 -7.39 0.13
CA ASN A 203 20.04 -8.77 -0.02
C ASN A 203 19.08 -9.58 -0.92
N PHE A 204 17.77 -9.47 -0.72
CA PHE A 204 16.78 -10.26 -1.47
C PHE A 204 15.48 -9.52 -1.80
N GLY A 205 15.11 -8.48 -1.04
CA GLY A 205 13.82 -7.81 -1.17
C GLY A 205 13.61 -7.18 -2.54
N ILE A 206 14.56 -6.37 -3.02
CA ILE A 206 14.49 -5.70 -4.33
C ILE A 206 14.47 -6.73 -5.47
N ARG A 207 15.31 -7.77 -5.41
CA ARG A 207 15.29 -8.85 -6.39
C ARG A 207 13.91 -9.55 -6.45
N ASN A 208 13.28 -9.79 -5.33
CA ASN A 208 11.95 -10.41 -5.29
C ASN A 208 10.86 -9.42 -5.75
N LEU A 209 11.02 -8.12 -5.49
CA LEU A 209 10.15 -7.08 -6.04
C LEU A 209 10.25 -7.04 -7.58
N GLU A 210 11.46 -7.05 -8.13
CA GLU A 210 11.67 -7.13 -9.59
C GLU A 210 11.05 -8.39 -10.19
N LYS A 211 11.14 -9.53 -9.48
CA LYS A 211 10.51 -10.79 -9.88
C LYS A 211 9.00 -10.68 -10.03
N CYS A 212 8.33 -9.85 -9.22
CA CYS A 212 6.90 -9.59 -9.35
C CYS A 212 6.51 -8.94 -10.70
N PHE A 213 7.44 -8.26 -11.37
CA PHE A 213 7.23 -7.58 -12.64
C PHE A 213 8.01 -8.18 -13.82
N GLU A 214 8.64 -9.33 -13.62
CA GLU A 214 9.49 -9.95 -14.64
C GLU A 214 8.71 -10.26 -15.93
N GLY A 215 9.26 -9.78 -17.05
CA GLY A 215 8.66 -9.97 -18.38
C GLY A 215 7.51 -9.02 -18.72
N ILE A 216 7.22 -8.03 -17.86
CA ILE A 216 6.30 -6.94 -18.18
C ILE A 216 7.11 -5.81 -18.81
N ASN A 217 7.12 -5.77 -20.13
CA ASN A 217 7.91 -4.82 -20.93
C ASN A 217 7.07 -3.70 -21.58
N ASP A 218 5.75 -3.68 -21.32
CA ASP A 218 4.86 -2.62 -21.81
C ASP A 218 5.13 -1.32 -21.03
N SER A 219 5.70 -0.32 -21.70
CA SER A 219 6.00 1.00 -21.12
C SER A 219 4.77 1.80 -20.71
N SER A 220 3.57 1.35 -21.05
CA SER A 220 2.32 1.96 -20.59
C SER A 220 1.88 1.47 -19.21
N ILE A 221 2.57 0.47 -18.65
CA ILE A 221 2.34 -0.04 -17.31
C ILE A 221 3.29 0.67 -16.34
N GLU A 222 2.75 1.36 -15.38
CA GLU A 222 3.51 1.98 -14.29
C GLU A 222 3.72 0.95 -13.16
N LYS A 223 4.95 0.51 -12.99
CA LYS A 223 5.40 -0.43 -11.92
C LYS A 223 5.79 0.39 -10.71
N ILE A 224 4.99 0.29 -9.66
CA ILE A 224 5.10 1.15 -8.46
C ILE A 224 5.50 0.30 -7.26
N THR A 225 6.36 0.83 -6.38
CA THR A 225 6.52 0.30 -5.03
C THR A 225 6.26 1.37 -3.98
N HIS A 226 5.54 1.00 -2.91
CA HIS A 226 5.34 1.87 -1.76
C HIS A 226 6.21 1.44 -0.59
N ILE A 227 6.92 2.41 -0.02
CA ILE A 227 7.82 2.19 1.13
C ILE A 227 7.48 3.21 2.20
N CYS A 228 7.00 2.75 3.36
CA CYS A 228 6.78 3.63 4.51
C CYS A 228 7.76 3.33 5.65
N CYS A 229 7.99 4.33 6.50
CA CYS A 229 8.90 4.21 7.65
C CYS A 229 8.23 3.58 8.88
N GLY A 230 6.91 3.60 8.97
CA GLY A 230 6.14 3.06 10.08
C GLY A 230 4.72 3.56 10.09
N TYR A 231 3.79 2.71 10.51
CA TYR A 231 2.38 3.05 10.59
C TYR A 231 1.97 3.22 12.07
N PRO A 232 1.30 4.31 12.47
CA PRO A 232 0.81 4.50 13.82
C PRO A 232 -0.37 3.57 14.12
N ASP A 233 -0.59 3.27 15.40
CA ASP A 233 -1.71 2.44 15.85
C ASP A 233 -3.03 3.22 16.04
N LYS A 234 -2.95 4.54 16.10
CA LYS A 234 -4.10 5.44 16.28
C LYS A 234 -3.80 6.84 15.74
N ILE A 235 -4.88 7.61 15.53
CA ILE A 235 -4.78 9.02 15.17
C ILE A 235 -4.08 9.83 16.27
N ASP A 236 -3.29 10.83 15.87
CA ASP A 236 -2.50 11.71 16.73
C ASP A 236 -1.48 10.99 17.63
N ALA A 237 -1.07 9.78 17.26
CA ALA A 237 0.04 9.11 17.92
C ALA A 237 1.35 9.86 17.65
N VAL A 238 2.01 10.33 18.74
CA VAL A 238 3.26 11.10 18.66
C VAL A 238 4.51 10.21 18.70
N ASP A 239 4.45 9.13 19.47
CA ASP A 239 5.57 8.21 19.68
C ASP A 239 5.26 6.83 19.14
N TYR A 240 5.49 6.61 17.86
CA TYR A 240 5.44 5.28 17.25
C TYR A 240 6.76 4.96 16.54
N PRO A 241 7.18 3.68 16.51
CA PRO A 241 8.44 3.29 15.92
C PRO A 241 8.51 3.63 14.42
N LYS A 242 9.50 4.42 14.03
CA LYS A 242 9.83 4.73 12.64
C LYS A 242 11.19 4.16 12.27
N ALA A 243 11.35 3.79 11.01
CA ALA A 243 12.65 3.45 10.45
C ALA A 243 13.67 4.61 10.65
N PRO A 244 14.98 4.32 10.72
CA PRO A 244 16.01 5.36 10.76
C PRO A 244 15.88 6.36 9.59
N LEU A 245 16.27 7.62 9.81
CA LEU A 245 16.15 8.69 8.80
C LEU A 245 16.93 8.41 7.51
N ASP A 246 18.03 7.65 7.61
CA ASP A 246 18.89 7.31 6.47
C ASP A 246 18.43 6.06 5.71
N SER A 247 17.32 5.43 6.11
CA SER A 247 16.86 4.17 5.53
C SER A 247 16.55 4.29 4.04
N TYR A 248 15.83 5.34 3.62
CA TYR A 248 15.54 5.56 2.20
C TYR A 248 16.82 5.72 1.38
N LYS A 249 17.80 6.50 1.90
CA LYS A 249 19.07 6.73 1.21
C LYS A 249 19.87 5.45 0.99
N LYS A 250 19.80 4.50 1.91
CA LYS A 250 20.49 3.20 1.79
C LYS A 250 20.01 2.38 0.61
N ILE A 251 18.73 2.48 0.25
CA ILE A 251 18.10 1.65 -0.78
C ILE A 251 17.83 2.42 -2.09
N ALA A 252 17.92 3.76 -2.09
CA ALA A 252 17.53 4.62 -3.19
C ALA A 252 18.19 4.22 -4.52
N LYS A 253 19.52 4.10 -4.56
CA LYS A 253 20.25 3.73 -5.79
C LYS A 253 19.92 2.33 -6.29
N ALA A 254 19.66 1.39 -5.38
CA ALA A 254 19.28 0.03 -5.79
C ALA A 254 17.86 0.01 -6.40
N LEU A 255 16.96 0.83 -5.89
CA LEU A 255 15.63 1.01 -6.46
C LEU A 255 15.67 1.76 -7.80
N ASP A 256 16.47 2.83 -7.92
CA ASP A 256 16.62 3.58 -9.16
C ASP A 256 17.24 2.74 -10.30
N ASN A 257 18.08 1.77 -9.96
CA ASN A 257 18.66 0.81 -10.91
C ASN A 257 17.77 -0.43 -11.16
N SER A 258 16.62 -0.54 -10.51
CA SER A 258 15.69 -1.65 -10.68
C SER A 258 14.73 -1.41 -11.86
N ILE A 259 13.83 -2.35 -12.10
CA ILE A 259 12.79 -2.23 -13.13
C ILE A 259 11.56 -1.43 -12.67
N ILE A 260 11.60 -0.81 -11.49
CA ILE A 260 10.49 -0.04 -10.90
C ILE A 260 10.46 1.37 -11.49
N ASP A 261 9.29 1.80 -11.94
CA ASP A 261 9.11 3.11 -12.58
C ASP A 261 8.85 4.23 -11.56
N SER A 262 8.21 3.89 -10.43
CA SER A 262 7.86 4.86 -9.37
C SER A 262 8.07 4.29 -7.97
N VAL A 263 8.66 5.08 -7.08
CA VAL A 263 8.84 4.76 -5.66
C VAL A 263 8.06 5.73 -4.79
N SER A 264 7.19 5.22 -3.93
CA SER A 264 6.46 6.04 -2.95
C SER A 264 7.21 6.08 -1.62
N ILE A 265 7.44 7.28 -1.12
CA ILE A 265 8.10 7.55 0.16
C ILE A 265 7.27 8.48 1.04
N GLU A 266 7.26 8.27 2.35
CA GLU A 266 6.64 9.20 3.30
C GLU A 266 7.55 10.39 3.59
N ASP A 267 6.98 11.57 3.82
CA ASP A 267 7.70 12.76 4.21
C ASP A 267 6.91 13.67 5.17
N ALA A 268 5.59 13.71 5.09
CA ALA A 268 4.76 14.63 5.87
C ALA A 268 4.81 14.37 7.38
N HIS A 269 4.78 13.12 7.82
CA HIS A 269 4.89 12.78 9.25
C HIS A 269 6.27 13.05 9.84
N ARG A 270 7.31 12.96 9.02
CA ARG A 270 8.68 13.19 9.43
C ARG A 270 9.52 13.56 8.20
N TYR A 271 9.91 14.80 8.11
CA TYR A 271 10.67 15.31 6.97
C TYR A 271 12.00 14.57 6.79
N ASN A 272 12.22 14.15 5.55
CA ASN A 272 13.49 13.59 5.12
C ASN A 272 14.52 14.69 4.80
N ASP A 273 15.80 14.32 4.76
CA ASP A 273 16.79 15.10 4.04
C ASP A 273 16.55 14.94 2.54
N LEU A 274 16.08 16.00 1.88
CA LEU A 274 15.68 15.96 0.48
C LEU A 274 16.83 15.69 -0.50
N HIS A 275 18.10 15.72 -0.06
CA HIS A 275 19.22 15.25 -0.86
C HIS A 275 19.06 13.80 -1.34
N LEU A 276 18.26 12.99 -0.64
CA LEU A 276 17.94 11.63 -1.07
C LEU A 276 17.26 11.58 -2.46
N LEU A 277 16.55 12.64 -2.84
CA LEU A 277 15.86 12.70 -4.13
C LEU A 277 16.85 12.75 -5.31
N SER A 278 18.06 13.25 -5.10
CA SER A 278 19.13 13.26 -6.10
C SER A 278 19.70 11.86 -6.38
N ASP A 279 19.39 10.85 -5.57
CA ASP A 279 19.79 9.47 -5.82
C ASP A 279 18.84 8.74 -6.80
N TYR A 280 17.74 9.40 -7.23
CA TYR A 280 16.76 8.90 -8.21
C TYR A 280 16.91 9.67 -9.53
N GLU A 281 17.68 9.09 -10.46
CA GLU A 281 17.92 9.70 -11.79
C GLU A 281 16.84 9.32 -12.81
N HIS A 282 16.25 8.13 -12.66
CA HIS A 282 15.33 7.54 -13.64
C HIS A 282 13.94 7.32 -13.06
N THR A 283 13.85 7.03 -11.78
CA THR A 283 12.62 6.65 -11.09
C THR A 283 11.81 7.88 -10.67
N LYS A 284 10.50 7.85 -10.86
CA LYS A 284 9.60 8.89 -10.33
C LYS A 284 9.42 8.70 -8.82
N ILE A 285 9.21 9.79 -8.12
CA ILE A 285 8.92 9.78 -6.69
C ILE A 285 7.47 10.16 -6.43
N ILE A 286 6.74 9.23 -5.84
CA ILE A 286 5.43 9.50 -5.25
C ILE A 286 5.70 10.00 -3.83
N PHE A 287 5.60 11.32 -3.67
CA PHE A 287 6.07 12.03 -2.50
C PHE A 287 4.95 12.31 -1.51
N GLY A 288 5.09 11.80 -0.30
CA GLY A 288 4.13 11.96 0.78
C GLY A 288 4.11 13.40 1.32
N VAL A 289 2.99 14.10 1.17
CA VAL A 289 2.81 15.50 1.63
C VAL A 289 1.61 15.65 2.58
N VAL A 290 0.92 14.57 2.88
CA VAL A 290 -0.26 14.53 3.76
C VAL A 290 -0.05 13.51 4.87
N LYS A 291 -0.22 13.94 6.12
CA LYS A 291 -0.17 13.07 7.31
C LYS A 291 -1.41 12.18 7.39
N ILE A 292 -1.21 10.88 7.48
CA ILE A 292 -2.28 9.88 7.43
C ILE A 292 -2.90 9.56 8.81
N ALA A 293 -2.27 9.99 9.88
CA ALA A 293 -2.75 9.75 11.25
C ALA A 293 -2.66 11.02 12.11
N SER A 294 -3.02 12.15 11.54
CA SER A 294 -3.13 13.44 12.24
C SER A 294 -4.51 14.05 12.04
N SER A 295 -5.13 14.49 13.14
CA SER A 295 -6.39 15.26 13.10
C SER A 295 -6.20 16.68 12.56
N SER A 296 -4.96 17.19 12.54
CA SER A 296 -4.65 18.48 11.92
C SER A 296 -4.63 18.36 10.39
N VAL A 297 -5.10 19.39 9.73
CA VAL A 297 -5.09 19.52 8.26
C VAL A 297 -3.89 20.37 7.86
N GLU A 298 -3.13 19.92 6.87
CA GLU A 298 -2.01 20.64 6.29
C GLU A 298 -2.51 21.94 5.63
N THR A 299 -1.71 23.00 5.69
CA THR A 299 -2.00 24.24 4.94
C THR A 299 -1.45 24.12 3.52
N GLU A 300 -2.03 24.87 2.58
CA GLU A 300 -1.49 24.95 1.22
C GLU A 300 -0.02 25.43 1.23
N GLU A 301 0.31 26.39 2.09
CA GLU A 301 1.65 26.96 2.23
C GLU A 301 2.68 25.89 2.68
N GLU A 302 2.33 25.04 3.64
CA GLU A 302 3.20 23.95 4.10
C GLU A 302 3.54 23.00 2.95
N ILE A 303 2.52 22.59 2.18
CA ILE A 303 2.71 21.68 1.04
C ILE A 303 3.50 22.36 -0.08
N GLU A 304 3.16 23.60 -0.45
CA GLU A 304 3.87 24.38 -1.48
C GLU A 304 5.36 24.56 -1.14
N ASN A 305 5.66 24.92 0.11
CA ASN A 305 7.04 25.08 0.57
C ASN A 305 7.82 23.76 0.45
N ARG A 306 7.19 22.66 0.84
CA ARG A 306 7.86 21.35 0.79
C ARG A 306 8.11 20.87 -0.66
N ILE A 307 7.17 21.12 -1.57
CA ILE A 307 7.36 20.88 -3.01
C ILE A 307 8.50 21.73 -3.57
N ASN A 308 8.50 23.06 -3.29
CA ASN A 308 9.56 23.95 -3.77
C ASN A 308 10.95 23.54 -3.28
N GLU A 309 11.05 23.03 -2.06
CA GLU A 309 12.30 22.47 -1.54
C GLU A 309 12.70 21.20 -2.30
N SER A 310 11.76 20.30 -2.58
CA SER A 310 12.01 19.05 -3.31
C SER A 310 12.49 19.30 -4.74
N LEU A 311 11.93 20.30 -5.41
CA LEU A 311 12.29 20.67 -6.80
C LEU A 311 13.71 21.20 -6.96
N LYS A 312 14.46 21.39 -5.88
CA LYS A 312 15.91 21.67 -5.93
C LYS A 312 16.74 20.42 -6.24
N TYR A 313 16.17 19.23 -6.06
CA TYR A 313 16.84 17.94 -6.13
C TYR A 313 16.28 16.96 -7.16
N ILE A 314 15.03 17.17 -7.59
CA ILE A 314 14.35 16.32 -8.54
C ILE A 314 13.54 17.17 -9.52
N SER A 315 13.35 16.68 -10.76
CA SER A 315 12.53 17.41 -11.73
C SER A 315 11.04 17.32 -11.40
N LYS A 316 10.28 18.31 -11.85
CA LYS A 316 8.83 18.36 -11.68
C LYS A 316 8.12 17.15 -12.29
N GLU A 317 8.62 16.67 -13.43
CA GLU A 317 8.07 15.56 -14.19
C GLU A 317 8.24 14.21 -13.49
N GLN A 318 9.22 14.12 -12.59
CA GLN A 318 9.47 12.94 -11.77
C GLN A 318 8.71 12.96 -10.44
N LEU A 319 8.03 14.06 -10.08
CA LEU A 319 7.37 14.21 -8.79
C LEU A 319 5.85 14.03 -8.92
N ILE A 320 5.31 13.09 -8.14
CA ILE A 320 3.87 12.81 -7.99
C ILE A 320 3.51 13.02 -6.53
N LEU A 321 2.42 13.74 -6.23
CA LEU A 321 2.03 13.98 -4.85
C LEU A 321 1.08 12.91 -4.33
N ALA A 322 1.26 12.53 -3.06
CA ALA A 322 0.41 11.56 -2.39
C ALA A 322 0.34 11.82 -0.87
N PRO A 323 -0.58 11.18 -0.14
CA PRO A 323 -0.43 10.98 1.30
C PRO A 323 0.78 10.08 1.62
N ASP A 324 1.29 10.17 2.86
CA ASP A 324 2.42 9.35 3.33
C ASP A 324 2.15 7.84 3.23
N CYS A 325 0.92 7.42 3.44
CA CYS A 325 0.47 6.02 3.38
C CYS A 325 -1.06 5.97 3.17
N GLY A 326 -1.70 4.81 3.41
CA GLY A 326 -3.15 4.65 3.37
C GLY A 326 -3.88 5.52 4.40
N LEU A 327 -5.06 6.01 4.06
CA LEU A 327 -5.84 6.98 4.84
C LEU A 327 -6.83 6.35 5.84
N GLY A 328 -6.76 5.03 6.04
CA GLY A 328 -7.77 4.27 6.79
C GLY A 328 -8.01 4.70 8.25
N HIS A 329 -7.05 5.37 8.90
CA HIS A 329 -7.23 5.91 10.25
C HIS A 329 -8.05 7.21 10.31
N LEU A 330 -8.18 7.93 9.19
CA LEU A 330 -8.90 9.20 9.16
C LEU A 330 -10.40 8.98 9.10
N SER A 331 -11.18 9.98 9.57
CA SER A 331 -12.57 10.05 9.17
C SER A 331 -12.67 10.37 7.66
N ARG A 332 -13.77 9.99 7.03
CA ARG A 332 -14.01 10.26 5.61
C ARG A 332 -13.91 11.76 5.30
N GLU A 333 -14.51 12.60 6.15
CA GLU A 333 -14.52 14.06 6.00
C GLU A 333 -13.11 14.64 6.06
N LEU A 334 -12.31 14.16 7.01
CA LEU A 334 -10.93 14.62 7.18
C LEU A 334 -10.04 14.18 6.00
N ALA A 335 -10.20 12.94 5.52
CA ALA A 335 -9.49 12.45 4.34
C ALA A 335 -9.81 13.29 3.10
N ILE A 336 -11.09 13.58 2.85
CA ILE A 336 -11.54 14.43 1.75
C ILE A 336 -10.95 15.84 1.86
N GLN A 337 -10.97 16.44 3.06
CA GLN A 337 -10.44 17.79 3.27
C GLN A 337 -8.93 17.84 2.95
N LYS A 338 -8.15 16.91 3.46
CA LYS A 338 -6.70 16.82 3.22
C LYS A 338 -6.37 16.61 1.74
N LEU A 339 -7.09 15.70 1.06
CA LEU A 339 -6.87 15.42 -0.35
C LEU A 339 -7.22 16.61 -1.25
N LYS A 340 -8.28 17.36 -0.93
CA LYS A 340 -8.64 18.59 -1.68
C LYS A 340 -7.54 19.64 -1.60
N ILE A 341 -6.92 19.82 -0.44
CA ILE A 341 -5.80 20.75 -0.29
C ILE A 341 -4.59 20.26 -1.10
N MET A 342 -4.23 18.99 -0.98
CA MET A 342 -3.14 18.41 -1.76
C MET A 342 -3.33 18.60 -3.27
N SER A 343 -4.50 18.28 -3.79
CA SER A 343 -4.81 18.42 -5.22
C SER A 343 -4.89 19.88 -5.68
N SER A 344 -5.40 20.79 -4.82
CA SER A 344 -5.38 22.24 -5.07
C SER A 344 -3.96 22.75 -5.27
N VAL A 345 -3.06 22.38 -4.36
CA VAL A 345 -1.64 22.75 -4.46
C VAL A 345 -0.99 22.14 -5.69
N ALA A 346 -1.21 20.84 -5.96
CA ALA A 346 -0.65 20.18 -7.13
C ALA A 346 -0.94 20.91 -8.45
N ARG A 347 -2.14 21.49 -8.58
CA ARG A 347 -2.56 22.25 -9.76
C ARG A 347 -1.82 23.57 -9.94
N LYS A 348 -1.31 24.19 -8.88
CA LYS A 348 -0.50 25.41 -8.98
C LYS A 348 0.85 25.17 -9.65
N PHE A 349 1.29 23.92 -9.71
CA PHE A 349 2.53 23.50 -10.34
C PHE A 349 2.33 22.89 -11.75
N ASN A 350 1.16 23.01 -12.35
CA ASN A 350 0.88 22.58 -13.72
C ASN A 350 1.42 23.53 -14.78
#